data_433b2589b58de1a94dc821b977af3a04
#
_entry.id   433b2589b58de1a94dc821b977af3a04
#
_cell.length_a   1.000
_cell.length_b   1.000
_cell.length_c   1.000
_cell.angle_alpha   90.00
_cell.angle_beta   90.00
_cell.angle_gamma   90.00
#
_symmetry.space_group_name_H-M   'P 1'
#
loop_
_entity.id
_entity.type
_entity.pdbx_description
1 polymer ?
#
loop_
_entity_poly.entity_id
_entity_poly.type
_entity_poly.pdbx_seq_one_letter_code
_entity_poly.pdbx_strand_id
1 'polypeptide(L)'
;MYENNVNHSDYSSKDMYTVFLQDIVKKLSPYEWRAFEIIVASGVSEEKDAKEAVIQALIDNGEPCKSEDTAWRAIKAVVKTGLYDAERIFTGYRNFNILKLTMLGARIYRDRFRKEPPYQEHELLAKEHASILHGYMIKDAATILAKRGAYKLICTNRKKNQIKLPNGSVVIPDIIAFFDGGRNCFEVECGHHNQADFNAKCNKLIALGNIVIIGQNRDLVTRILKPQVDRWIKTKGKNVIAMSGVKLYLYSLTDLAKGQVTYYYDMMSDEPVCCFKKKGKEE
;
A
#
# COMPACT_ATOMS: atom_id res chain seq x y z
N MET A 1 10.03 64.35 -2.73
CA MET A 1 9.60 63.28 -3.65
C MET A 1 10.82 62.45 -3.97
N TYR A 2 10.94 61.28 -3.33
CA TYR A 2 11.95 60.28 -3.65
C TYR A 2 11.21 59.10 -4.23
N GLU A 3 11.34 58.94 -5.53
CA GLU A 3 10.88 57.74 -6.23
C GLU A 3 11.88 56.62 -6.00
N ASN A 4 11.48 55.64 -5.18
CA ASN A 4 12.19 54.35 -5.07
C ASN A 4 11.83 53.51 -6.28
N ASN A 5 12.64 53.54 -7.34
CA ASN A 5 12.65 52.55 -8.37
C ASN A 5 13.22 51.24 -7.84
N VAL A 6 12.33 50.36 -7.36
CA VAL A 6 12.68 48.93 -7.12
C VAL A 6 12.67 48.24 -8.50
N ASN A 7 13.85 48.07 -9.07
CA ASN A 7 14.06 47.20 -10.21
C ASN A 7 13.70 45.75 -9.82
N HIS A 8 12.48 45.34 -10.10
CA HIS A 8 12.16 43.91 -10.17
C HIS A 8 12.90 43.36 -11.39
N SER A 9 14.10 42.84 -11.14
CA SER A 9 14.79 42.00 -12.13
C SER A 9 13.91 40.79 -12.45
N ASP A 10 13.38 40.76 -13.65
CA ASP A 10 12.75 39.61 -14.29
C ASP A 10 13.78 38.46 -14.41
N TYR A 11 14.01 37.73 -13.31
CA TYR A 11 14.65 36.44 -13.41
C TYR A 11 13.68 35.51 -14.14
N SER A 12 14.02 35.11 -15.36
CA SER A 12 13.21 34.12 -16.05
C SER A 12 13.11 32.86 -15.22
N SER A 13 11.98 32.14 -15.31
CA SER A 13 11.80 30.88 -14.59
C SER A 13 12.93 29.86 -14.87
N LYS A 14 13.62 30.04 -16.00
CA LYS A 14 14.78 29.26 -16.44
C LYS A 14 16.04 29.60 -15.63
N ASP A 15 16.23 30.86 -15.28
CA ASP A 15 17.38 31.32 -14.50
C ASP A 15 17.27 30.89 -13.03
N MET A 16 16.09 30.99 -12.44
CA MET A 16 15.83 30.48 -11.09
C MET A 16 16.07 28.99 -10.98
N TYR A 17 15.63 28.22 -11.98
CA TYR A 17 15.88 26.78 -12.02
C TYR A 17 17.37 26.45 -12.14
N THR A 18 18.09 27.19 -12.94
CA THR A 18 19.55 27.01 -13.13
C THR A 18 20.32 27.29 -11.85
N VAL A 19 19.98 28.37 -11.13
CA VAL A 19 20.58 28.70 -9.82
C VAL A 19 20.25 27.62 -8.80
N PHE A 20 18.99 27.19 -8.73
CA PHE A 20 18.55 26.14 -7.81
C PHE A 20 19.22 24.79 -8.09
N LEU A 21 19.38 24.43 -9.38
CA LEU A 21 20.15 23.26 -9.80
C LEU A 21 21.60 23.31 -9.31
N GLN A 22 22.28 24.45 -9.48
CA GLN A 22 23.68 24.62 -9.03
C GLN A 22 23.80 24.48 -7.51
N ASP A 23 22.83 24.96 -6.76
CA ASP A 23 22.79 24.84 -5.31
C ASP A 23 22.57 23.39 -4.83
N ILE A 24 21.71 22.62 -5.51
CA ILE A 24 21.50 21.21 -5.20
C ILE A 24 22.73 20.38 -5.58
N VAL A 25 23.28 20.65 -6.79
CA VAL A 25 24.49 19.93 -7.26
C VAL A 25 25.66 20.13 -6.31
N LYS A 26 25.79 21.30 -5.69
CA LYS A 26 26.83 21.58 -4.68
C LYS A 26 26.56 20.88 -3.32
N LYS A 27 25.32 20.51 -3.02
CA LYS A 27 24.92 19.94 -1.71
C LYS A 27 25.07 18.42 -1.63
N LEU A 28 25.06 17.72 -2.75
CA LEU A 28 25.16 16.26 -2.79
C LEU A 28 26.58 15.81 -3.20
N SER A 29 27.14 14.89 -2.43
CA SER A 29 28.38 14.19 -2.76
C SER A 29 28.17 13.23 -3.95
N PRO A 30 29.25 12.79 -4.63
CA PRO A 30 29.15 11.79 -5.70
C PRO A 30 28.39 10.51 -5.28
N TYR A 31 28.57 10.07 -4.04
CA TYR A 31 27.86 8.91 -3.49
C TYR A 31 26.36 9.14 -3.31
N GLU A 32 25.96 10.34 -2.86
CA GLU A 32 24.55 10.71 -2.70
C GLU A 32 23.85 10.87 -4.07
N TRP A 33 24.57 11.40 -5.08
CA TRP A 33 24.09 11.39 -6.45
C TRP A 33 23.89 9.99 -7.00
N ARG A 34 24.83 9.08 -6.72
CA ARG A 34 24.72 7.69 -7.13
C ARG A 34 23.53 7.01 -6.45
N ALA A 35 23.33 7.25 -5.15
CA ALA A 35 22.17 6.74 -4.42
C ALA A 35 20.86 7.27 -5.04
N PHE A 36 20.78 8.56 -5.37
CA PHE A 36 19.61 9.15 -6.05
C PHE A 36 19.32 8.45 -7.39
N GLU A 37 20.35 8.27 -8.23
CA GLU A 37 20.20 7.56 -9.51
C GLU A 37 19.63 6.15 -9.32
N ILE A 38 20.20 5.39 -8.38
CA ILE A 38 19.79 4.00 -8.11
C ILE A 38 18.35 3.93 -7.61
N ILE A 39 17.96 4.80 -6.66
CA ILE A 39 16.61 4.81 -6.11
C ILE A 39 15.58 5.12 -7.20
N VAL A 40 15.84 6.14 -8.03
CA VAL A 40 14.94 6.47 -9.15
C VAL A 40 14.86 5.31 -10.13
N ALA A 41 16.01 4.76 -10.55
CA ALA A 41 16.07 3.68 -11.54
C ALA A 41 15.42 2.38 -11.05
N SER A 42 15.49 2.08 -9.76
CA SER A 42 14.87 0.89 -9.16
C SER A 42 13.34 0.98 -9.10
N GLY A 43 12.79 2.20 -9.08
CA GLY A 43 11.37 2.43 -8.94
C GLY A 43 10.78 2.06 -7.57
N VAL A 44 11.59 1.65 -6.59
CA VAL A 44 11.13 1.31 -5.23
C VAL A 44 10.70 2.57 -4.47
N SER A 45 9.73 2.42 -3.59
CA SER A 45 9.25 3.55 -2.79
C SER A 45 9.43 3.38 -1.29
N GLU A 46 9.44 2.16 -0.75
CA GLU A 46 9.73 1.99 0.67
C GLU A 46 11.17 2.37 0.98
N GLU A 47 11.38 3.19 2.01
CA GLU A 47 12.73 3.67 2.40
C GLU A 47 13.70 2.52 2.69
N LYS A 48 13.19 1.42 3.26
CA LYS A 48 13.95 0.20 3.50
C LYS A 48 14.40 -0.45 2.19
N ASP A 49 13.48 -0.63 1.24
CA ASP A 49 13.76 -1.26 -0.05
C ASP A 49 14.70 -0.37 -0.88
N ALA A 50 14.56 0.97 -0.78
CA ALA A 50 15.48 1.92 -1.40
C ALA A 50 16.91 1.78 -0.86
N LYS A 51 17.05 1.60 0.45
CA LYS A 51 18.36 1.33 1.08
C LYS A 51 18.97 0.02 0.57
N GLU A 52 18.18 -1.04 0.53
CA GLU A 52 18.62 -2.34 0.02
C GLU A 52 19.01 -2.25 -1.46
N ALA A 53 18.23 -1.54 -2.29
CA ALA A 53 18.54 -1.32 -3.70
C ALA A 53 19.87 -0.57 -3.89
N VAL A 54 20.15 0.46 -3.09
CA VAL A 54 21.44 1.19 -3.14
C VAL A 54 22.61 0.27 -2.79
N ILE A 55 22.50 -0.51 -1.73
CA ILE A 55 23.56 -1.43 -1.29
C ILE A 55 23.82 -2.48 -2.36
N GLN A 56 22.75 -3.13 -2.85
CA GLN A 56 22.87 -4.21 -3.83
C GLN A 56 23.46 -3.71 -5.16
N ALA A 57 23.00 -2.56 -5.66
CA ALA A 57 23.52 -2.00 -6.90
C ALA A 57 25.02 -1.64 -6.82
N LEU A 58 25.50 -1.20 -5.67
CA LEU A 58 26.92 -0.92 -5.46
C LEU A 58 27.73 -2.22 -5.46
N ILE A 59 27.25 -3.26 -4.77
CA ILE A 59 27.88 -4.58 -4.77
C ILE A 59 27.97 -5.14 -6.18
N ASP A 60 26.88 -5.11 -6.93
CA ASP A 60 26.77 -5.66 -8.29
C ASP A 60 27.71 -4.95 -9.28
N ASN A 61 27.97 -3.65 -9.05
CA ASN A 61 28.90 -2.86 -9.88
C ASN A 61 30.37 -2.93 -9.39
N GLY A 62 30.67 -3.72 -8.35
CA GLY A 62 32.01 -3.79 -7.77
C GLY A 62 32.46 -2.48 -7.08
N GLU A 63 31.51 -1.59 -6.79
CA GLU A 63 31.78 -0.36 -6.06
C GLU A 63 31.89 -0.65 -4.54
N PRO A 64 32.75 0.08 -3.80
CA PRO A 64 32.87 -0.16 -2.38
C PRO A 64 31.55 0.09 -1.67
N CYS A 65 30.94 -1.01 -1.18
CA CYS A 65 29.73 -0.94 -0.38
C CYS A 65 30.08 -0.36 1.00
N LYS A 66 29.67 0.87 1.23
CA LYS A 66 29.70 1.47 2.55
C LYS A 66 28.58 0.86 3.41
N SER A 67 28.70 0.97 4.72
CA SER A 67 27.70 0.41 5.67
C SER A 67 26.25 0.83 5.35
N GLU A 68 25.29 0.07 5.86
CA GLU A 68 23.86 0.42 5.79
C GLU A 68 23.57 1.85 6.25
N ASP A 69 24.27 2.33 7.29
CA ASP A 69 24.15 3.69 7.80
C ASP A 69 24.57 4.73 6.77
N THR A 70 25.57 4.42 5.94
CA THR A 70 26.03 5.33 4.89
C THR A 70 24.97 5.44 3.78
N ALA A 71 24.39 4.31 3.36
CA ALA A 71 23.29 4.30 2.39
C ALA A 71 22.07 5.10 2.92
N TRP A 72 21.74 4.90 4.18
CA TRP A 72 20.62 5.62 4.81
C TRP A 72 20.87 7.13 4.94
N ARG A 73 22.10 7.55 5.30
CA ARG A 73 22.47 8.98 5.32
C ARG A 73 22.38 9.60 3.93
N ALA A 74 22.78 8.87 2.88
CA ALA A 74 22.66 9.35 1.52
C ALA A 74 21.19 9.55 1.11
N ILE A 75 20.31 8.61 1.45
CA ILE A 75 18.86 8.75 1.22
C ILE A 75 18.33 10.01 1.93
N LYS A 76 18.67 10.20 3.21
CA LYS A 76 18.25 11.40 3.96
C LYS A 76 18.78 12.69 3.35
N ALA A 77 20.03 12.70 2.86
CA ALA A 77 20.59 13.85 2.18
C ALA A 77 19.79 14.18 0.91
N VAL A 78 19.45 13.16 0.11
CA VAL A 78 18.61 13.31 -1.11
C VAL A 78 17.22 13.86 -0.76
N VAL A 79 16.55 13.33 0.27
CA VAL A 79 15.26 13.85 0.75
C VAL A 79 15.39 15.31 1.19
N LYS A 80 16.44 15.65 1.94
CA LYS A 80 16.67 17.03 2.42
C LYS A 80 16.85 18.06 1.31
N THR A 81 17.25 17.64 0.11
CA THR A 81 17.34 18.54 -1.05
C THR A 81 16.02 18.77 -1.76
N GLY A 82 14.94 18.08 -1.38
CA GLY A 82 13.64 18.15 -2.05
C GLY A 82 13.55 17.37 -3.36
N LEU A 83 14.52 16.49 -3.65
CA LEU A 83 14.44 15.56 -4.79
C LEU A 83 13.43 14.44 -4.54
N TYR A 84 13.22 14.10 -3.28
CA TYR A 84 12.17 13.22 -2.79
C TYR A 84 11.45 13.84 -1.61
N ASP A 85 10.17 13.58 -1.53
CA ASP A 85 9.37 13.77 -0.32
C ASP A 85 9.26 12.44 0.41
N ALA A 86 9.35 12.48 1.75
CA ALA A 86 9.13 11.31 2.59
C ALA A 86 7.74 11.38 3.22
N GLU A 87 6.92 10.35 3.00
CA GLU A 87 5.60 10.22 3.60
C GLU A 87 5.53 8.99 4.49
N ARG A 88 4.97 9.15 5.68
CA ARG A 88 4.80 8.04 6.62
C ARG A 88 3.52 7.29 6.33
N ILE A 89 3.62 5.97 6.15
CA ILE A 89 2.50 5.06 5.92
C ILE A 89 2.33 4.15 7.14
N PHE A 90 1.08 3.99 7.57
CA PHE A 90 0.71 3.03 8.60
C PHE A 90 -0.39 2.12 8.06
N THR A 91 -0.05 0.85 7.81
CA THR A 91 -0.99 -0.14 7.27
C THR A 91 -1.85 -0.82 8.34
N GLY A 92 -1.57 -0.55 9.62
CA GLY A 92 -2.15 -1.29 10.75
C GLY A 92 -1.32 -2.50 11.17
N TYR A 93 -0.45 -3.00 10.28
CA TYR A 93 0.50 -4.08 10.56
C TYR A 93 1.91 -3.55 10.78
N ARG A 94 2.37 -2.64 9.93
CA ARG A 94 3.68 -1.99 10.03
C ARG A 94 3.57 -0.49 9.75
N ASN A 95 4.64 0.19 10.14
CA ASN A 95 4.77 1.63 10.01
C ASN A 95 6.12 1.92 9.36
N PHE A 96 6.13 2.63 8.24
CA PHE A 96 7.31 2.86 7.42
C PHE A 96 7.18 4.17 6.64
N ASN A 97 8.29 4.64 6.10
CA ASN A 97 8.30 5.78 5.20
C ASN A 97 8.35 5.29 3.75
N ILE A 98 7.66 6.02 2.88
CA ILE A 98 7.81 5.92 1.43
C ILE A 98 8.49 7.19 0.91
N LEU A 99 9.28 7.02 -0.14
CA LEU A 99 9.94 8.06 -0.88
C LEU A 99 9.13 8.35 -2.14
N LYS A 100 8.69 9.59 -2.30
CA LYS A 100 7.96 10.05 -3.47
C LYS A 100 8.87 10.95 -4.30
N LEU A 101 9.17 10.53 -5.52
CA LEU A 101 9.96 11.36 -6.43
C LEU A 101 9.19 12.65 -6.74
N THR A 102 9.80 13.80 -6.44
CA THR A 102 9.17 15.10 -6.71
C THR A 102 9.29 15.45 -8.19
N MET A 103 8.48 16.41 -8.66
CA MET A 103 8.61 16.96 -10.02
C MET A 103 10.02 17.49 -10.28
N LEU A 104 10.62 18.13 -9.27
CA LEU A 104 12.00 18.58 -9.31
C LEU A 104 12.97 17.42 -9.45
N GLY A 105 12.81 16.38 -8.62
CA GLY A 105 13.62 15.17 -8.70
C GLY A 105 13.54 14.49 -10.07
N ALA A 106 12.33 14.35 -10.61
CA ALA A 106 12.11 13.78 -11.95
C ALA A 106 12.80 14.60 -13.06
N ARG A 107 12.70 15.93 -12.98
CA ARG A 107 13.36 16.82 -13.93
C ARG A 107 14.89 16.72 -13.84
N ILE A 108 15.45 16.77 -12.63
CA ILE A 108 16.89 16.63 -12.42
C ILE A 108 17.39 15.26 -12.88
N TYR A 109 16.63 14.20 -12.64
CA TYR A 109 17.00 12.87 -13.13
C TYR A 109 17.12 12.85 -14.67
N ARG A 110 16.13 13.38 -15.39
CA ARG A 110 16.18 13.51 -16.85
C ARG A 110 17.37 14.31 -17.34
N ASP A 111 17.58 15.49 -16.76
CA ASP A 111 18.64 16.42 -17.19
C ASP A 111 20.03 15.86 -16.93
N ARG A 112 20.25 15.19 -15.79
CA ARG A 112 21.56 14.68 -15.40
C ARG A 112 21.89 13.31 -16.00
N PHE A 113 20.94 12.39 -16.00
CA PHE A 113 21.19 11.01 -16.43
C PHE A 113 20.69 10.71 -17.85
N ARG A 114 20.02 11.66 -18.51
CA ARG A 114 19.49 11.52 -19.87
C ARG A 114 18.53 10.33 -20.02
N LYS A 115 17.77 10.06 -18.97
CA LYS A 115 16.81 8.95 -18.87
C LYS A 115 15.49 9.45 -18.31
N GLU A 116 14.39 8.86 -18.77
CA GLU A 116 13.08 9.07 -18.11
C GLU A 116 13.03 8.25 -16.81
N PRO A 117 12.56 8.84 -15.70
CA PRO A 117 12.33 8.08 -14.48
C PRO A 117 11.23 7.04 -14.72
N PRO A 118 11.42 5.78 -14.31
CA PRO A 118 10.35 4.78 -14.35
C PRO A 118 9.23 5.15 -13.36
N TYR A 119 8.04 4.58 -13.57
CA TYR A 119 6.99 4.66 -12.56
C TYR A 119 7.49 4.12 -11.22
N GLN A 120 7.27 4.89 -10.17
CA GLN A 120 7.62 4.49 -8.82
C GLN A 120 6.55 3.54 -8.25
N GLU A 121 6.92 2.66 -7.34
CA GLU A 121 6.02 1.66 -6.75
C GLU A 121 4.73 2.29 -6.20
N HIS A 122 4.82 3.38 -5.44
CA HIS A 122 3.64 4.06 -4.89
C HIS A 122 2.69 4.62 -5.95
N GLU A 123 3.21 5.04 -7.12
CA GLU A 123 2.41 5.50 -8.25
C GLU A 123 1.67 4.32 -8.90
N LEU A 124 2.35 3.18 -9.05
CA LEU A 124 1.74 1.95 -9.56
C LEU A 124 0.65 1.46 -8.61
N LEU A 125 0.91 1.45 -7.31
CA LEU A 125 -0.08 1.10 -6.30
C LEU A 125 -1.28 2.04 -6.32
N ALA A 126 -1.07 3.35 -6.42
CA ALA A 126 -2.17 4.32 -6.53
C ALA A 126 -3.00 4.14 -7.81
N LYS A 127 -2.35 3.75 -8.92
CA LYS A 127 -3.01 3.51 -10.22
C LYS A 127 -3.83 2.21 -10.21
N GLU A 128 -3.32 1.18 -9.56
CA GLU A 128 -3.96 -0.15 -9.50
C GLU A 128 -5.03 -0.23 -8.41
N HIS A 129 -4.88 0.55 -7.34
CA HIS A 129 -5.76 0.55 -6.17
C HIS A 129 -6.43 1.91 -5.95
N ALA A 130 -7.43 1.93 -5.07
CA ALA A 130 -8.15 3.16 -4.72
C ALA A 130 -7.25 4.21 -4.03
N SER A 131 -6.14 3.77 -3.40
CA SER A 131 -5.17 4.66 -2.74
C SER A 131 -3.83 3.95 -2.53
N ILE A 132 -2.78 4.73 -2.28
CA ILE A 132 -1.45 4.22 -1.90
C ILE A 132 -1.55 3.33 -0.65
N LEU A 133 -2.28 3.78 0.37
CA LEU A 133 -2.49 3.00 1.61
C LEU A 133 -3.13 1.65 1.32
N HIS A 134 -4.19 1.61 0.50
CA HIS A 134 -4.86 0.37 0.12
C HIS A 134 -3.89 -0.58 -0.58
N GLY A 135 -3.07 -0.08 -1.50
CA GLY A 135 -2.05 -0.87 -2.18
C GLY A 135 -1.03 -1.50 -1.22
N TYR A 136 -0.53 -0.72 -0.25
CA TYR A 136 0.39 -1.26 0.76
C TYR A 136 -0.29 -2.23 1.74
N MET A 137 -1.55 -2.02 2.09
CA MET A 137 -2.30 -3.00 2.88
C MET A 137 -2.44 -4.34 2.15
N ILE A 138 -2.67 -4.31 0.83
CA ILE A 138 -2.71 -5.53 0.00
C ILE A 138 -1.33 -6.21 -0.03
N LYS A 139 -0.25 -5.44 -0.22
CA LYS A 139 1.14 -5.95 -0.19
C LYS A 139 1.45 -6.63 1.16
N ASP A 140 1.05 -6.01 2.26
CA ASP A 140 1.23 -6.57 3.60
C ASP A 140 0.38 -7.84 3.81
N ALA A 141 -0.90 -7.81 3.44
CA ALA A 141 -1.78 -8.97 3.52
C ALA A 141 -1.23 -10.15 2.70
N ALA A 142 -0.77 -9.91 1.48
CA ALA A 142 -0.14 -10.92 0.63
C ALA A 142 1.11 -11.53 1.26
N THR A 143 1.97 -10.69 1.85
CA THR A 143 3.18 -11.13 2.56
C THR A 143 2.83 -12.01 3.76
N ILE A 144 1.79 -11.64 4.52
CA ILE A 144 1.31 -12.42 5.66
C ILE A 144 0.74 -13.77 5.17
N LEU A 145 -0.08 -13.77 4.12
CA LEU A 145 -0.68 -14.99 3.57
C LEU A 145 0.39 -15.95 3.03
N ALA A 146 1.45 -15.44 2.37
CA ALA A 146 2.59 -16.26 1.95
C ALA A 146 3.27 -16.94 3.14
N LYS A 147 3.55 -16.19 4.22
CA LYS A 147 4.12 -16.74 5.46
C LYS A 147 3.22 -17.76 6.15
N ARG A 148 1.92 -17.77 5.84
CA ARG A 148 0.92 -18.69 6.36
C ARG A 148 0.64 -19.89 5.46
N GLY A 149 1.49 -20.15 4.47
CA GLY A 149 1.43 -21.31 3.62
C GLY A 149 0.65 -21.14 2.31
N ALA A 150 0.35 -19.90 1.90
CA ALA A 150 -0.12 -19.67 0.55
C ALA A 150 1.03 -19.94 -0.44
N TYR A 151 0.91 -20.99 -1.25
CA TYR A 151 1.95 -21.36 -2.21
C TYR A 151 1.86 -20.58 -3.52
N LYS A 152 0.72 -19.93 -3.77
CA LYS A 152 0.51 -19.03 -4.91
C LYS A 152 -0.39 -17.88 -4.50
N LEU A 153 0.04 -16.68 -4.87
CA LEU A 153 -0.70 -15.44 -4.65
C LEU A 153 -0.88 -14.71 -5.98
N ILE A 154 -2.06 -14.21 -6.20
CA ILE A 154 -2.37 -13.30 -7.30
C ILE A 154 -2.89 -12.04 -6.62
N CYS A 155 -2.00 -11.05 -6.48
CA CYS A 155 -2.35 -9.71 -6.02
C CYS A 155 -2.44 -8.82 -7.24
N THR A 156 -3.42 -7.96 -7.22
CA THR A 156 -3.46 -6.77 -8.03
C THR A 156 -2.91 -6.79 -9.45
N ASN A 157 -3.67 -7.14 -10.29
CA ASN A 157 -3.88 -6.47 -11.57
C ASN A 157 -5.36 -6.66 -11.82
N ARG A 158 -6.14 -5.60 -11.70
CA ARG A 158 -7.61 -5.66 -11.89
C ARG A 158 -8.02 -6.47 -13.12
N LYS A 159 -7.18 -6.50 -14.16
CA LYS A 159 -7.42 -7.32 -15.35
C LYS A 159 -7.15 -8.81 -15.12
N LYS A 160 -6.15 -9.18 -14.32
CA LYS A 160 -5.77 -10.58 -14.07
C LYS A 160 -6.60 -11.27 -12.98
N ASN A 161 -7.15 -10.49 -12.04
CA ASN A 161 -7.94 -11.02 -10.93
C ASN A 161 -9.44 -11.11 -11.24
N GLN A 162 -9.84 -10.85 -12.48
CA GLN A 162 -11.24 -10.91 -12.88
C GLN A 162 -11.77 -12.36 -12.84
N ILE A 163 -12.81 -12.57 -12.06
CA ILE A 163 -13.55 -13.84 -12.00
C ILE A 163 -14.93 -13.60 -12.58
N LYS A 164 -15.24 -14.26 -13.70
CA LYS A 164 -16.57 -14.26 -14.29
C LYS A 164 -17.48 -15.19 -13.48
N LEU A 165 -18.61 -14.68 -13.04
CA LEU A 165 -19.65 -15.46 -12.36
C LEU A 165 -20.61 -16.08 -13.37
N PRO A 166 -21.34 -17.15 -12.98
CA PRO A 166 -22.30 -17.81 -13.87
C PRO A 166 -23.38 -16.90 -14.45
N ASN A 167 -23.75 -15.82 -13.73
CA ASN A 167 -24.70 -14.81 -14.17
C ASN A 167 -24.10 -13.74 -15.10
N GLY A 168 -22.85 -13.93 -15.57
CA GLY A 168 -22.13 -13.01 -16.45
C GLY A 168 -21.50 -11.79 -15.74
N SER A 169 -21.79 -11.57 -14.46
CA SER A 169 -21.14 -10.48 -13.72
C SER A 169 -19.67 -10.80 -13.40
N VAL A 170 -18.90 -9.77 -13.11
CA VAL A 170 -17.46 -9.89 -12.80
C VAL A 170 -17.20 -9.48 -11.36
N VAL A 171 -16.38 -10.27 -10.68
CA VAL A 171 -15.81 -9.96 -9.36
C VAL A 171 -14.30 -9.83 -9.51
N ILE A 172 -13.72 -8.85 -8.83
CA ILE A 172 -12.29 -8.61 -8.82
C ILE A 172 -11.84 -8.56 -7.36
N PRO A 173 -11.42 -9.70 -6.78
CA PRO A 173 -10.87 -9.72 -5.43
C PRO A 173 -9.53 -8.98 -5.39
N ASP A 174 -9.21 -8.36 -4.24
CA ASP A 174 -7.92 -7.73 -4.05
C ASP A 174 -6.78 -8.74 -4.01
N ILE A 175 -7.02 -9.93 -3.41
CA ILE A 175 -6.05 -11.02 -3.37
C ILE A 175 -6.78 -12.35 -3.65
N ILE A 176 -6.17 -13.17 -4.52
CA ILE A 176 -6.51 -14.58 -4.66
C ILE A 176 -5.33 -15.39 -4.14
N ALA A 177 -5.54 -16.16 -3.08
CA ALA A 177 -4.51 -17.01 -2.49
C ALA A 177 -4.87 -18.48 -2.62
N PHE A 178 -3.87 -19.31 -2.90
CA PHE A 178 -3.98 -20.75 -3.03
C PHE A 178 -3.26 -21.43 -1.87
N PHE A 179 -3.99 -22.27 -1.17
CA PHE A 179 -3.52 -23.13 -0.09
C PHE A 179 -3.82 -24.60 -0.45
N ASP A 180 -3.30 -25.55 0.32
CA ASP A 180 -3.58 -26.98 0.11
C ASP A 180 -5.08 -27.31 0.12
N GLY A 181 -5.87 -26.54 0.91
CA GLY A 181 -7.34 -26.65 0.94
C GLY A 181 -8.07 -25.93 -0.20
N GLY A 182 -7.35 -25.37 -1.17
CA GLY A 182 -7.93 -24.72 -2.34
C GLY A 182 -7.74 -23.20 -2.41
N ARG A 183 -8.53 -22.58 -3.28
CA ARG A 183 -8.48 -21.15 -3.56
C ARG A 183 -9.34 -20.35 -2.57
N ASN A 184 -8.79 -19.28 -2.01
CA ASN A 184 -9.52 -18.29 -1.24
C ASN A 184 -9.37 -16.89 -1.84
N CYS A 185 -10.46 -16.10 -1.78
CA CYS A 185 -10.49 -14.72 -2.22
C CYS A 185 -10.57 -13.80 -1.00
N PHE A 186 -9.78 -12.73 -1.02
CA PHE A 186 -9.68 -11.77 0.07
C PHE A 186 -9.97 -10.37 -0.45
N GLU A 187 -10.73 -9.62 0.32
CA GLU A 187 -10.94 -8.19 0.15
C GLU A 187 -10.20 -7.43 1.24
N VAL A 188 -9.52 -6.37 0.86
CA VAL A 188 -8.83 -5.46 1.78
C VAL A 188 -9.62 -4.17 1.85
N GLU A 189 -9.95 -3.70 3.06
CA GLU A 189 -10.85 -2.58 3.24
C GLU A 189 -10.23 -1.49 4.11
N CYS A 190 -10.27 -0.26 3.59
CA CYS A 190 -9.90 0.95 4.33
C CYS A 190 -11.08 1.66 5.00
N GLY A 191 -12.29 1.10 4.86
CA GLY A 191 -13.49 1.64 5.51
C GLY A 191 -14.13 2.85 4.81
N HIS A 192 -13.79 3.11 3.55
CA HIS A 192 -14.30 4.26 2.80
C HIS A 192 -15.57 3.97 1.99
N HIS A 193 -15.98 2.70 1.89
CA HIS A 193 -17.21 2.33 1.16
C HIS A 193 -18.44 2.75 1.94
N ASN A 194 -19.41 3.34 1.22
CA ASN A 194 -20.76 3.48 1.76
C ASN A 194 -21.44 2.10 1.85
N GLN A 195 -22.58 2.03 2.58
CA GLN A 195 -23.27 0.77 2.81
C GLN A 195 -23.79 0.11 1.52
N ALA A 196 -24.22 0.89 0.54
CA ALA A 196 -24.77 0.36 -0.72
C ALA A 196 -23.66 -0.33 -1.54
N ASP A 197 -22.50 0.30 -1.67
CA ASP A 197 -21.34 -0.26 -2.37
C ASP A 197 -20.81 -1.51 -1.66
N PHE A 198 -20.76 -1.47 -0.32
CA PHE A 198 -20.37 -2.62 0.49
C PHE A 198 -21.33 -3.80 0.29
N ASN A 199 -22.65 -3.55 0.31
CA ASN A 199 -23.65 -4.57 0.06
C ASN A 199 -23.51 -5.16 -1.35
N ALA A 200 -23.31 -4.33 -2.37
CA ALA A 200 -23.12 -4.77 -3.75
C ALA A 200 -21.87 -5.65 -3.89
N LYS A 201 -20.78 -5.29 -3.22
CA LYS A 201 -19.55 -6.08 -3.16
C LYS A 201 -19.80 -7.44 -2.51
N CYS A 202 -20.36 -7.49 -1.31
CA CYS A 202 -20.65 -8.73 -0.60
C CYS A 202 -21.61 -9.65 -1.38
N ASN A 203 -22.62 -9.09 -2.08
CA ASN A 203 -23.52 -9.85 -2.94
C ASN A 203 -22.80 -10.55 -4.11
N LYS A 204 -21.69 -9.99 -4.59
CA LYS A 204 -20.87 -10.65 -5.61
C LYS A 204 -19.92 -11.67 -4.98
N LEU A 205 -19.32 -11.36 -3.83
CA LEU A 205 -18.38 -12.23 -3.16
C LEU A 205 -19.01 -13.55 -2.70
N ILE A 206 -20.28 -13.53 -2.32
CA ILE A 206 -21.02 -14.74 -1.91
C ILE A 206 -20.98 -15.85 -2.97
N ALA A 207 -20.87 -15.50 -4.25
CA ALA A 207 -20.77 -16.44 -5.35
C ALA A 207 -19.36 -17.06 -5.50
N LEU A 208 -18.35 -16.54 -4.79
CA LEU A 208 -16.99 -17.07 -4.78
C LEU A 208 -16.72 -18.06 -3.64
N GLY A 209 -17.68 -18.28 -2.76
CA GLY A 209 -17.54 -19.08 -1.55
C GLY A 209 -17.31 -18.22 -0.32
N ASN A 210 -16.30 -18.55 0.49
CA ASN A 210 -16.05 -17.81 1.72
C ASN A 210 -15.75 -16.32 1.46
N ILE A 211 -16.39 -15.46 2.25
CA ILE A 211 -16.12 -14.02 2.27
C ILE A 211 -15.06 -13.75 3.34
N VAL A 212 -13.90 -13.26 2.92
CA VAL A 212 -12.81 -12.89 3.83
C VAL A 212 -12.48 -11.43 3.62
N ILE A 213 -12.70 -10.61 4.65
CA ILE A 213 -12.45 -9.17 4.61
C ILE A 213 -11.34 -8.84 5.62
N ILE A 214 -10.35 -8.09 5.15
CA ILE A 214 -9.19 -7.69 5.94
C ILE A 214 -9.25 -6.16 6.11
N GLY A 215 -9.39 -5.70 7.34
CA GLY A 215 -9.30 -4.27 7.68
C GLY A 215 -7.91 -3.89 8.18
N GLN A 216 -7.60 -2.60 8.15
CA GLN A 216 -6.34 -2.04 8.59
C GLN A 216 -5.98 -2.46 10.02
N ASN A 217 -6.90 -2.26 10.95
CA ASN A 217 -6.72 -2.55 12.37
C ASN A 217 -8.03 -3.00 13.03
N ARG A 218 -7.97 -3.46 14.28
CA ARG A 218 -9.15 -3.93 15.02
C ARG A 218 -10.22 -2.86 15.20
N ASP A 219 -9.81 -1.61 15.34
CA ASP A 219 -10.75 -0.49 15.54
C ASP A 219 -11.60 -0.27 14.28
N LEU A 220 -10.97 -0.24 13.11
CA LEU A 220 -11.66 -0.20 11.81
C LEU A 220 -12.61 -1.39 11.66
N VAL A 221 -12.12 -2.60 11.93
CA VAL A 221 -12.92 -3.83 11.81
C VAL A 221 -14.14 -3.79 12.74
N THR A 222 -13.95 -3.37 14.00
CA THR A 222 -15.01 -3.37 15.01
C THR A 222 -16.04 -2.26 14.79
N ARG A 223 -15.58 -1.04 14.46
CA ARG A 223 -16.44 0.14 14.42
C ARG A 223 -17.07 0.40 13.05
N ILE A 224 -16.44 -0.09 11.98
CA ILE A 224 -16.88 0.18 10.60
C ILE A 224 -17.28 -1.11 9.88
N LEU A 225 -16.36 -2.05 9.71
CA LEU A 225 -16.61 -3.23 8.87
C LEU A 225 -17.65 -4.17 9.48
N LYS A 226 -17.54 -4.46 10.80
CA LYS A 226 -18.54 -5.30 11.47
C LYS A 226 -19.95 -4.74 11.38
N PRO A 227 -20.23 -3.45 11.70
CA PRO A 227 -21.56 -2.87 11.50
C PRO A 227 -22.03 -2.90 10.04
N GLN A 228 -21.14 -2.77 9.06
CA GLN A 228 -21.50 -2.88 7.64
C GLN A 228 -21.92 -4.31 7.28
N VAL A 229 -21.17 -5.30 7.77
CA VAL A 229 -21.51 -6.73 7.62
C VAL A 229 -22.84 -7.05 8.30
N ASP A 230 -23.03 -6.61 9.53
CA ASP A 230 -24.27 -6.84 10.29
C ASP A 230 -25.50 -6.30 9.52
N ARG A 231 -25.40 -5.07 8.98
CA ARG A 231 -26.46 -4.49 8.14
C ARG A 231 -26.68 -5.25 6.84
N TRP A 232 -25.60 -5.68 6.17
CA TRP A 232 -25.69 -6.49 4.97
C TRP A 232 -26.39 -7.83 5.24
N ILE A 233 -26.03 -8.54 6.31
CA ILE A 233 -26.68 -9.80 6.73
C ILE A 233 -28.16 -9.57 6.99
N LYS A 234 -28.51 -8.49 7.70
CA LYS A 234 -29.90 -8.13 7.97
C LYS A 234 -30.68 -7.85 6.68
N THR A 235 -30.09 -7.15 5.73
CA THR A 235 -30.74 -6.81 4.45
C THR A 235 -30.87 -8.02 3.53
N LYS A 236 -29.82 -8.84 3.43
CA LYS A 236 -29.80 -10.03 2.56
C LYS A 236 -30.68 -11.17 3.09
N GLY A 237 -30.79 -11.25 4.40
CA GLY A 237 -31.43 -12.35 5.12
C GLY A 237 -30.43 -13.45 5.50
N LYS A 238 -30.33 -13.69 6.79
CA LYS A 238 -29.40 -14.66 7.38
C LYS A 238 -29.57 -16.07 6.76
N ASN A 239 -30.81 -16.52 6.62
CA ASN A 239 -31.13 -17.83 6.02
C ASN A 239 -30.65 -17.96 4.58
N VAL A 240 -30.76 -16.88 3.78
CA VAL A 240 -30.28 -16.89 2.38
C VAL A 240 -28.76 -17.06 2.33
N ILE A 241 -28.04 -16.42 3.25
CA ILE A 241 -26.58 -16.55 3.35
C ILE A 241 -26.21 -17.95 3.86
N ALA A 242 -26.91 -18.45 4.87
CA ALA A 242 -26.69 -19.80 5.42
C ALA A 242 -26.90 -20.88 4.36
N MET A 243 -27.95 -20.78 3.55
CA MET A 243 -28.23 -21.72 2.46
C MET A 243 -27.17 -21.71 1.36
N SER A 244 -26.40 -20.63 1.20
CA SER A 244 -25.26 -20.59 0.26
C SER A 244 -24.02 -21.32 0.76
N GLY A 245 -23.98 -21.79 2.02
CA GLY A 245 -22.83 -22.46 2.63
C GLY A 245 -21.61 -21.55 2.85
N VAL A 246 -21.77 -20.26 2.69
CA VAL A 246 -20.68 -19.28 2.77
C VAL A 246 -20.33 -19.00 4.22
N LYS A 247 -19.04 -19.06 4.52
CA LYS A 247 -18.46 -18.59 5.79
C LYS A 247 -17.93 -17.17 5.61
N LEU A 248 -18.12 -16.34 6.64
CA LEU A 248 -17.68 -14.96 6.62
C LEU A 248 -16.68 -14.71 7.76
N TYR A 249 -15.54 -14.14 7.40
CA TYR A 249 -14.45 -13.83 8.31
C TYR A 249 -14.05 -12.37 8.19
N LEU A 250 -13.86 -11.72 9.33
CA LEU A 250 -13.23 -10.41 9.41
C LEU A 250 -11.88 -10.55 10.11
N TYR A 251 -10.87 -9.96 9.52
CA TYR A 251 -9.52 -9.88 10.09
C TYR A 251 -9.08 -8.43 10.18
N SER A 252 -8.35 -8.09 11.23
CA SER A 252 -7.39 -7.00 11.13
C SER A 252 -6.07 -7.54 10.57
N LEU A 253 -5.25 -6.71 9.91
CA LEU A 253 -3.93 -7.14 9.43
C LEU A 253 -3.07 -7.72 10.55
N THR A 254 -3.15 -7.14 11.76
CA THR A 254 -2.43 -7.65 12.93
C THR A 254 -2.92 -9.02 13.38
N ASP A 255 -4.24 -9.27 13.34
CA ASP A 255 -4.81 -10.56 13.72
C ASP A 255 -4.53 -11.62 12.65
N LEU A 256 -4.62 -11.24 11.37
CA LEU A 256 -4.24 -12.09 10.26
C LEU A 256 -2.78 -12.56 10.41
N ALA A 257 -1.86 -11.67 10.77
CA ALA A 257 -0.46 -12.01 11.01
C ALA A 257 -0.26 -13.01 12.15
N LYS A 258 -1.11 -12.93 13.18
CA LYS A 258 -1.11 -13.86 14.31
C LYS A 258 -1.86 -15.18 14.05
N GLY A 259 -2.55 -15.29 12.91
CA GLY A 259 -3.42 -16.40 12.62
C GLY A 259 -4.73 -16.42 13.42
N GLN A 260 -5.16 -15.27 13.88
CA GLN A 260 -6.36 -15.10 14.67
C GLN A 260 -7.44 -14.41 13.83
N VAL A 261 -8.65 -14.93 13.89
CA VAL A 261 -9.82 -14.27 13.29
C VAL A 261 -10.29 -13.18 14.26
N THR A 262 -10.57 -11.97 13.73
CA THR A 262 -11.14 -10.90 14.56
C THR A 262 -12.62 -11.19 14.85
N TYR A 263 -13.41 -11.49 13.82
CA TYR A 263 -14.80 -11.93 13.91
C TYR A 263 -15.07 -13.06 12.92
N TYR A 264 -15.77 -14.08 13.38
CA TYR A 264 -16.32 -15.13 12.55
C TYR A 264 -17.85 -15.09 12.65
N TYR A 265 -18.52 -15.14 11.50
CA TYR A 265 -19.95 -15.18 11.41
C TYR A 265 -20.42 -16.62 11.15
N ASP A 266 -20.96 -17.23 12.18
CA ASP A 266 -21.72 -18.46 12.05
C ASP A 266 -23.18 -18.10 11.74
N MET A 267 -23.62 -18.41 10.53
CA MET A 267 -24.97 -18.09 10.08
C MET A 267 -26.04 -18.92 10.79
N MET A 268 -25.63 -19.92 11.58
CA MET A 268 -26.55 -20.74 12.41
C MET A 268 -26.65 -20.21 13.83
N SER A 269 -25.77 -19.31 14.28
CA SER A 269 -25.83 -18.67 15.59
C SER A 269 -26.40 -17.25 15.52
N ASP A 270 -26.96 -16.74 16.63
CA ASP A 270 -27.61 -15.42 16.63
C ASP A 270 -26.63 -14.25 16.68
N GLU A 271 -25.41 -14.48 17.11
CA GLU A 271 -24.38 -13.45 17.17
C GLU A 271 -23.07 -13.89 16.53
N PRO A 272 -22.28 -12.95 15.97
CA PRO A 272 -20.96 -13.26 15.49
C PRO A 272 -20.02 -13.63 16.63
N VAL A 273 -19.23 -14.67 16.44
CA VAL A 273 -18.24 -15.10 17.43
C VAL A 273 -17.06 -14.14 17.38
N CYS A 274 -16.84 -13.41 18.48
CA CYS A 274 -15.62 -12.62 18.67
C CYS A 274 -14.47 -13.54 19.08
N CYS A 275 -13.46 -13.68 18.24
CA CYS A 275 -12.36 -14.63 18.46
C CYS A 275 -11.20 -14.06 19.29
N PHE A 276 -11.27 -12.82 19.75
CA PHE A 276 -10.28 -12.29 20.69
C PHE A 276 -10.92 -12.03 22.07
N LYS A 277 -10.26 -12.51 23.11
CA LYS A 277 -10.64 -12.12 24.47
C LYS A 277 -10.26 -10.64 24.67
N LYS A 278 -11.22 -9.76 25.00
CA LYS A 278 -10.89 -8.50 25.68
C LYS A 278 -10.08 -8.90 26.92
N LYS A 279 -8.86 -8.36 27.08
CA LYS A 279 -8.22 -8.39 28.40
C LYS A 279 -9.22 -7.74 29.34
N GLY A 280 -9.84 -8.54 30.21
CA GLY A 280 -10.70 -8.02 31.27
C GLY A 280 -9.90 -7.00 32.06
N LYS A 281 -10.51 -5.90 32.39
CA LYS A 281 -10.11 -5.18 33.58
C LYS A 281 -10.34 -6.21 34.71
N GLU A 282 -9.26 -6.71 35.25
CA GLU A 282 -9.34 -7.35 36.58
C GLU A 282 -9.80 -6.22 37.50
N GLU A 283 -11.02 -6.39 38.04
CA GLU A 283 -11.54 -5.59 39.13
C GLU A 283 -10.75 -5.88 40.43
#